data_ee7a38fc57947547f0750b6ea2bf7c67
#
_entry.id   ee7a38fc57947547f0750b6ea2bf7c67
#
_cell.length_a   1.000
_cell.length_b   1.000
_cell.length_c   1.000
_cell.angle_alpha   90.00
_cell.angle_beta   90.00
_cell.angle_gamma   90.00
#
_symmetry.space_group_name_H-M   'P 1'
#
loop_
_entity.id
_entity.type
_entity.pdbx_description
1 polymer ?
#
loop_
_entity_poly.entity_id
_entity_poly.type
_entity_poly.pdbx_seq_one_letter_code
_entity_poly.pdbx_strand_id
1 'polypeptide(L)'
;MGVFVWALTFGLMAREAGLSPLEATLMSTLVYSGTAQAATVGGFATGAGILAAVVTVLMLNARYLLYGASLRPWLSQTSPAQAYATLWFLGDANWAMSTKAHAGGEHDAAFIFGSGVSMYLPWVAGTALGATAGDWIADPRTLGVDFLLVAFCFAMAIDLFKSRTDVAPAAAAVVVAGLLDRLAPSGWTLVAAGFAGGFTAWLRYDDAKGKAA
;
A
#
# COMPACT_ATOMS: atom_id res chain seq x y z
N MET A 1 15.23 8.57 -3.43
CA MET A 1 14.57 9.29 -4.54
C MET A 1 13.27 8.62 -4.99
N GLY A 2 13.19 7.30 -5.20
CA GLY A 2 11.97 6.63 -5.66
C GLY A 2 10.72 6.91 -4.81
N VAL A 3 10.83 6.80 -3.48
CA VAL A 3 9.71 7.04 -2.54
C VAL A 3 9.09 8.43 -2.70
N PHE A 4 9.92 9.46 -2.88
CA PHE A 4 9.45 10.84 -3.07
C PHE A 4 8.69 11.02 -4.39
N VAL A 5 9.19 10.44 -5.49
CA VAL A 5 8.53 10.53 -6.81
C VAL A 5 7.17 9.82 -6.76
N TRP A 6 7.10 8.64 -6.14
CA TRP A 6 5.83 7.93 -5.95
C TRP A 6 4.83 8.72 -5.10
N ALA A 7 5.31 9.37 -4.04
CA ALA A 7 4.48 10.20 -3.19
C ALA A 7 3.97 11.46 -3.90
N LEU A 8 4.80 12.08 -4.73
CA LEU A 8 4.40 13.22 -5.56
C LEU A 8 3.29 12.82 -6.54
N THR A 9 3.46 11.68 -7.22
CA THR A 9 2.43 11.11 -8.10
C THR A 9 1.12 10.85 -7.32
N PHE A 10 1.22 10.25 -6.12
CA PHE A 10 0.04 10.03 -5.28
C PHE A 10 -0.66 11.34 -4.92
N GLY A 11 0.09 12.39 -4.57
CA GLY A 11 -0.48 13.71 -4.26
C GLY A 11 -1.27 14.29 -5.43
N LEU A 12 -0.75 14.20 -6.65
CA LEU A 12 -1.46 14.59 -7.88
C LEU A 12 -2.75 13.78 -8.07
N MET A 13 -2.66 12.45 -7.94
CA MET A 13 -3.82 11.56 -8.08
C MET A 13 -4.92 11.84 -7.03
N ALA A 14 -4.53 12.12 -5.80
CA ALA A 14 -5.45 12.46 -4.73
C ALA A 14 -6.23 13.75 -5.04
N ARG A 15 -5.55 14.75 -5.63
CA ARG A 15 -6.19 15.98 -6.10
C ARG A 15 -7.19 15.71 -7.23
N GLU A 16 -6.83 14.90 -8.21
CA GLU A 16 -7.72 14.52 -9.30
C GLU A 16 -8.98 13.80 -8.80
N ALA A 17 -8.84 12.98 -7.76
CA ALA A 17 -9.96 12.31 -7.09
C ALA A 17 -10.78 13.25 -6.18
N GLY A 18 -10.46 14.55 -6.11
CA GLY A 18 -11.21 15.57 -5.38
C GLY A 18 -10.78 15.78 -3.93
N LEU A 19 -9.70 15.17 -3.46
CA LEU A 19 -9.17 15.43 -2.11
C LEU A 19 -8.48 16.80 -2.08
N SER A 20 -8.65 17.54 -0.99
CA SER A 20 -7.86 18.75 -0.73
C SER A 20 -6.38 18.39 -0.46
N PRO A 21 -5.43 19.34 -0.61
CA PRO A 21 -4.04 19.10 -0.27
C PRO A 21 -3.83 18.66 1.18
N LEU A 22 -4.66 19.18 2.09
CA LEU A 22 -4.63 18.79 3.50
C LEU A 22 -5.10 17.35 3.69
N GLU A 23 -6.21 16.94 3.07
CA GLU A 23 -6.74 15.58 3.18
C GLU A 23 -5.75 14.55 2.60
N ALA A 24 -5.16 14.83 1.43
CA ALA A 24 -4.14 13.98 0.82
C ALA A 24 -2.90 13.85 1.74
N THR A 25 -2.44 14.95 2.33
CA THR A 25 -1.29 14.95 3.24
C THR A 25 -1.59 14.23 4.55
N LEU A 26 -2.77 14.45 5.14
CA LEU A 26 -3.21 13.72 6.34
C LEU A 26 -3.34 12.23 6.07
N MET A 27 -3.87 11.85 4.91
CA MET A 27 -3.95 10.45 4.51
C MET A 27 -2.54 9.83 4.42
N SER A 28 -1.56 10.50 3.83
CA SER A 28 -0.18 10.03 3.79
C SER A 28 0.48 9.96 5.16
N THR A 29 0.15 10.89 6.05
CA THR A 29 0.69 10.94 7.41
C THR A 29 0.13 9.82 8.29
N LEU A 30 -1.17 9.54 8.19
CA LEU A 30 -1.86 8.62 9.10
C LEU A 30 -1.93 7.17 8.57
N VAL A 31 -2.08 6.99 7.26
CA VAL A 31 -2.20 5.66 6.65
C VAL A 31 -0.85 5.09 6.25
N TYR A 32 0.04 5.91 5.74
CA TYR A 32 1.41 5.58 5.33
C TYR A 32 1.52 4.24 4.59
N SER A 33 0.68 4.05 3.59
CA SER A 33 0.64 2.81 2.79
C SER A 33 0.26 3.13 1.35
N GLY A 34 1.23 3.12 0.45
CA GLY A 34 1.03 3.47 -0.96
C GLY A 34 -0.08 2.66 -1.63
N THR A 35 -0.13 1.35 -1.41
CA THR A 35 -1.17 0.47 -1.97
C THR A 35 -2.56 0.77 -1.40
N ALA A 36 -2.67 0.96 -0.07
CA ALA A 36 -3.95 1.26 0.55
C ALA A 36 -4.46 2.65 0.16
N GLN A 37 -3.56 3.63 0.08
CA GLN A 37 -3.88 4.99 -0.35
C GLN A 37 -4.34 5.02 -1.82
N ALA A 38 -3.61 4.36 -2.73
CA ALA A 38 -3.98 4.28 -4.14
C ALA A 38 -5.33 3.57 -4.35
N ALA A 39 -5.55 2.44 -3.67
CA ALA A 39 -6.81 1.71 -3.74
C ALA A 39 -7.99 2.55 -3.22
N THR A 40 -7.78 3.31 -2.14
CA THR A 40 -8.82 4.19 -1.56
C THR A 40 -9.15 5.35 -2.50
N VAL A 41 -8.14 6.01 -3.06
CA VAL A 41 -8.33 7.11 -4.03
C VAL A 41 -9.03 6.61 -5.29
N GLY A 42 -8.62 5.44 -5.82
CA GLY A 42 -9.31 4.78 -6.92
C GLY A 42 -10.76 4.43 -6.60
N GLY A 43 -11.04 3.99 -5.36
CA GLY A 43 -12.39 3.77 -4.86
C GLY A 43 -13.24 5.03 -4.85
N PHE A 44 -12.70 6.15 -4.37
CA PHE A 44 -13.41 7.44 -4.37
C PHE A 44 -13.74 7.91 -5.79
N ALA A 45 -12.81 7.75 -6.73
CA ALA A 45 -13.03 8.07 -8.14
C ALA A 45 -14.20 7.25 -8.75
N THR A 46 -14.51 6.06 -8.22
CA THR A 46 -15.64 5.20 -8.63
C THR A 46 -16.87 5.32 -7.72
N GLY A 47 -16.89 6.29 -6.81
CA GLY A 47 -18.04 6.55 -5.92
C GLY A 47 -18.09 5.68 -4.66
N ALA A 48 -16.97 5.07 -4.25
CA ALA A 48 -16.91 4.32 -3.00
C ALA A 48 -17.14 5.25 -1.79
N GLY A 49 -17.98 4.77 -0.86
CA GLY A 49 -18.22 5.48 0.40
C GLY A 49 -17.07 5.30 1.41
N ILE A 50 -17.07 6.15 2.44
CA ILE A 50 -16.05 6.15 3.51
C ILE A 50 -15.90 4.78 4.18
N LEU A 51 -16.99 4.06 4.41
CA LEU A 51 -16.94 2.73 5.04
C LEU A 51 -16.13 1.74 4.18
N ALA A 52 -16.37 1.73 2.86
CA ALA A 52 -15.61 0.89 1.94
C ALA A 52 -14.11 1.26 1.93
N ALA A 53 -13.80 2.56 1.98
CA ALA A 53 -12.43 3.07 2.10
C ALA A 53 -11.75 2.57 3.38
N VAL A 54 -12.40 2.68 4.53
CA VAL A 54 -11.87 2.21 5.81
C VAL A 54 -11.61 0.69 5.78
N VAL A 55 -12.57 -0.10 5.29
CA VAL A 55 -12.41 -1.55 5.18
C VAL A 55 -11.26 -1.91 4.23
N THR A 56 -11.15 -1.24 3.09
CA THR A 56 -10.04 -1.42 2.15
C THR A 56 -8.68 -1.17 2.81
N VAL A 57 -8.55 -0.04 3.54
CA VAL A 57 -7.32 0.30 4.26
C VAL A 57 -6.98 -0.76 5.30
N LEU A 58 -7.95 -1.16 6.12
CA LEU A 58 -7.73 -2.17 7.17
C LEU A 58 -7.31 -3.52 6.57
N MET A 59 -7.94 -3.95 5.49
CA MET A 59 -7.60 -5.22 4.84
C MET A 59 -6.20 -5.18 4.22
N LEU A 60 -5.86 -4.14 3.47
CA LEU A 60 -4.56 -4.03 2.83
C LEU A 60 -3.43 -3.87 3.85
N ASN A 61 -3.70 -3.17 4.94
CA ASN A 61 -2.72 -2.94 6.00
C ASN A 61 -2.65 -4.08 7.04
N ALA A 62 -3.53 -5.08 6.97
CA ALA A 62 -3.44 -6.28 7.83
C ALA A 62 -2.08 -6.97 7.72
N ARG A 63 -1.39 -6.86 6.59
CA ARG A 63 -0.01 -7.35 6.41
C ARG A 63 1.00 -6.75 7.39
N TYR A 64 0.77 -5.52 7.88
CA TYR A 64 1.67 -4.90 8.86
C TYR A 64 1.65 -5.62 10.22
N LEU A 65 0.57 -6.36 10.56
CA LEU A 65 0.56 -7.24 11.72
C LEU A 65 1.60 -8.36 11.58
N LEU A 66 1.71 -8.93 10.37
CA LEU A 66 2.71 -9.97 10.07
C LEU A 66 4.13 -9.40 10.07
N TYR A 67 4.30 -8.18 9.52
CA TYR A 67 5.59 -7.48 9.54
C TYR A 67 6.02 -7.20 10.98
N GLY A 68 5.13 -6.67 11.82
CA GLY A 68 5.41 -6.43 13.24
C GLY A 68 5.77 -7.71 13.98
N ALA A 69 5.05 -8.81 13.72
CA ALA A 69 5.36 -10.10 14.29
C ALA A 69 6.75 -10.62 13.86
N SER A 70 7.13 -10.46 12.60
CA SER A 70 8.45 -10.86 12.10
C SER A 70 9.60 -10.04 12.67
N LEU A 71 9.35 -8.79 13.05
CA LEU A 71 10.33 -7.88 13.66
C LEU A 71 10.40 -8.01 15.19
N ARG A 72 9.56 -8.86 15.79
CA ARG A 72 9.50 -9.05 17.25
C ARG A 72 10.87 -9.36 17.87
N PRO A 73 11.77 -10.19 17.29
CA PRO A 73 13.08 -10.47 17.90
C PRO A 73 13.91 -9.20 18.17
N TRP A 74 13.81 -8.19 17.31
CA TRP A 74 14.47 -6.90 17.49
C TRP A 74 13.73 -6.00 18.47
N LEU A 75 12.43 -5.85 18.25
CA LEU A 75 11.59 -4.92 19.01
C LEU A 75 11.42 -5.35 20.47
N SER A 76 11.56 -6.64 20.80
CA SER A 76 11.49 -7.12 22.17
C SER A 76 12.67 -6.68 23.05
N GLN A 77 13.73 -6.17 22.44
CA GLN A 77 14.90 -5.65 23.15
C GLN A 77 14.81 -4.14 23.43
N THR A 78 13.74 -3.49 22.94
CA THR A 78 13.49 -2.06 23.12
C THR A 78 12.35 -1.82 24.11
N SER A 79 12.22 -0.57 24.60
CA SER A 79 11.04 -0.21 25.39
C SER A 79 9.77 -0.25 24.54
N PRO A 80 8.59 -0.51 25.13
CA PRO A 80 7.33 -0.51 24.40
C PRO A 80 7.09 0.79 23.60
N ALA A 81 7.43 1.94 24.17
CA ALA A 81 7.28 3.22 23.47
C ALA A 81 8.16 3.32 22.22
N GLN A 82 9.40 2.84 22.29
CA GLN A 82 10.29 2.79 21.13
C GLN A 82 9.81 1.79 20.08
N ALA A 83 9.31 0.63 20.51
CA ALA A 83 8.74 -0.37 19.60
C ALA A 83 7.54 0.20 18.83
N TYR A 84 6.59 0.84 19.51
CA TYR A 84 5.44 1.48 18.84
C TYR A 84 5.84 2.64 17.94
N ALA A 85 6.80 3.49 18.38
CA ALA A 85 7.33 4.55 17.52
C ALA A 85 7.98 3.99 16.25
N THR A 86 8.71 2.88 16.35
CA THR A 86 9.31 2.21 15.20
C THR A 86 8.25 1.65 14.26
N LEU A 87 7.22 1.00 14.80
CA LEU A 87 6.12 0.43 14.01
C LEU A 87 5.27 1.50 13.32
N TRP A 88 5.19 2.72 13.85
CA TRP A 88 4.51 3.83 13.20
C TRP A 88 5.12 4.19 11.83
N PHE A 89 6.43 4.09 11.72
CA PHE A 89 7.17 4.38 10.49
C PHE A 89 7.41 3.13 9.63
N LEU A 90 6.75 2.01 9.93
CA LEU A 90 6.93 0.77 9.20
C LEU A 90 6.22 0.83 7.85
N GLY A 91 6.97 0.57 6.79
CA GLY A 91 6.48 0.42 5.43
C GLY A 91 7.05 -0.83 4.76
N ASP A 92 6.53 -1.22 3.59
CA ASP A 92 6.95 -2.43 2.88
C ASP A 92 8.45 -2.44 2.58
N ALA A 93 8.97 -1.32 2.06
CA ALA A 93 10.37 -1.20 1.67
C ALA A 93 11.32 -1.22 2.89
N ASN A 94 10.94 -0.51 3.96
CA ASN A 94 11.72 -0.48 5.19
C ASN A 94 11.69 -1.86 5.89
N TRP A 95 10.56 -2.56 5.90
CA TRP A 95 10.48 -3.92 6.40
C TRP A 95 11.42 -4.87 5.63
N ALA A 96 11.38 -4.82 4.29
CA ALA A 96 12.23 -5.65 3.44
C ALA A 96 13.72 -5.36 3.64
N MET A 97 14.10 -4.07 3.78
CA MET A 97 15.47 -3.67 4.09
C MET A 97 15.92 -4.18 5.46
N SER A 98 15.06 -4.01 6.47
CA SER A 98 15.36 -4.42 7.85
C SER A 98 15.53 -5.93 7.97
N THR A 99 14.65 -6.71 7.36
CA THR A 99 14.77 -8.18 7.38
C THR A 99 16.04 -8.65 6.67
N LYS A 100 16.43 -8.00 5.57
CA LYS A 100 17.67 -8.30 4.87
C LYS A 100 18.90 -7.92 5.70
N ALA A 101 18.90 -6.77 6.37
CA ALA A 101 19.96 -6.32 7.25
C ALA A 101 20.14 -7.29 8.43
N HIS A 102 19.03 -7.77 9.00
CA HIS A 102 19.06 -8.79 10.05
C HIS A 102 19.69 -10.10 9.60
N ALA A 103 19.32 -10.60 8.45
CA ALA A 103 19.95 -11.78 7.87
C ALA A 103 21.46 -11.58 7.65
N GLY A 104 21.92 -10.33 7.49
CA GLY A 104 23.32 -9.92 7.38
C GLY A 104 24.03 -9.70 8.73
N GLY A 105 23.34 -9.90 9.87
CA GLY A 105 23.92 -9.75 11.21
C GLY A 105 23.69 -8.38 11.87
N GLU A 106 22.88 -7.49 11.27
CA GLU A 106 22.44 -6.26 11.94
C GLU A 106 21.40 -6.57 13.01
N HIS A 107 21.63 -6.11 14.24
CA HIS A 107 20.75 -6.40 15.38
C HIS A 107 20.21 -5.14 16.06
N ASP A 108 20.57 -3.94 15.58
CA ASP A 108 20.10 -2.71 16.20
C ASP A 108 18.70 -2.32 15.69
N ALA A 109 17.74 -2.21 16.60
CA ALA A 109 16.38 -1.73 16.30
C ALA A 109 16.36 -0.27 15.78
N ALA A 110 17.39 0.53 16.08
CA ALA A 110 17.54 1.87 15.54
C ALA A 110 17.64 1.89 14.01
N PHE A 111 18.13 0.81 13.39
CA PHE A 111 18.15 0.67 11.93
C PHE A 111 16.72 0.67 11.35
N ILE A 112 15.78 -0.06 11.99
CA ILE A 112 14.38 -0.12 11.56
C ILE A 112 13.73 1.27 11.67
N PHE A 113 13.94 1.96 12.81
CA PHE A 113 13.40 3.29 13.05
C PHE A 113 13.97 4.31 12.06
N GLY A 114 15.30 4.36 11.92
CA GLY A 114 15.98 5.32 11.06
C GLY A 114 15.62 5.15 9.58
N SER A 115 15.59 3.90 9.08
CA SER A 115 15.16 3.62 7.70
C SER A 115 13.69 3.95 7.48
N GLY A 116 12.82 3.71 8.48
CA GLY A 116 11.42 4.09 8.44
C GLY A 116 11.21 5.60 8.32
N VAL A 117 11.82 6.37 9.21
CA VAL A 117 11.76 7.85 9.20
C VAL A 117 12.32 8.42 7.89
N SER A 118 13.44 7.87 7.40
CA SER A 118 14.07 8.33 6.15
C SER A 118 13.19 8.13 4.91
N MET A 119 12.26 7.19 4.95
CA MET A 119 11.27 6.96 3.88
C MET A 119 9.96 7.72 4.12
N TYR A 120 9.54 7.85 5.37
CA TYR A 120 8.30 8.51 5.74
C TYR A 120 8.32 10.01 5.43
N LEU A 121 9.39 10.71 5.79
CA LEU A 121 9.48 12.15 5.56
C LEU A 121 9.41 12.52 4.07
N PRO A 122 10.18 11.88 3.16
CA PRO A 122 10.02 12.12 1.72
C PRO A 122 8.64 11.72 1.18
N TRP A 123 7.98 10.69 1.77
CA TRP A 123 6.63 10.29 1.38
C TRP A 123 5.61 11.40 1.68
N VAL A 124 5.59 11.90 2.92
CA VAL A 124 4.67 12.97 3.31
C VAL A 124 4.96 14.27 2.55
N ALA A 125 6.24 14.66 2.44
CA ALA A 125 6.65 15.85 1.71
C ALA A 125 6.30 15.76 0.22
N GLY A 126 6.55 14.62 -0.42
CA GLY A 126 6.19 14.38 -1.82
C GLY A 126 4.68 14.47 -2.05
N THR A 127 3.88 13.86 -1.16
CA THR A 127 2.41 13.97 -1.22
C THR A 127 1.95 15.42 -1.09
N ALA A 128 2.46 16.16 -0.12
CA ALA A 128 2.07 17.55 0.09
C ALA A 128 2.41 18.41 -1.13
N LEU A 129 3.61 18.23 -1.69
CA LEU A 129 4.04 18.95 -2.89
C LEU A 129 3.21 18.54 -4.13
N GLY A 130 2.96 17.25 -4.34
CA GLY A 130 2.13 16.78 -5.45
C GLY A 130 0.69 17.27 -5.35
N ALA A 131 0.11 17.23 -4.15
CA ALA A 131 -1.24 17.71 -3.92
C ALA A 131 -1.38 19.23 -4.10
N THR A 132 -0.39 20.02 -3.68
CA THR A 132 -0.39 21.48 -3.92
C THR A 132 -0.09 21.82 -5.36
N ALA A 133 0.83 21.10 -6.03
CA ALA A 133 1.11 21.30 -7.45
C ALA A 133 -0.10 21.01 -8.33
N GLY A 134 -0.98 20.09 -7.92
CA GLY A 134 -2.23 19.81 -8.63
C GLY A 134 -3.15 21.03 -8.78
N ASP A 135 -3.07 22.01 -7.86
CA ASP A 135 -3.86 23.24 -7.95
C ASP A 135 -3.37 24.19 -9.07
N TRP A 136 -2.13 24.03 -9.53
CA TRP A 136 -1.55 24.87 -10.59
C TRP A 136 -1.72 24.27 -11.99
N ILE A 137 -2.20 23.02 -12.05
CA ILE A 137 -2.44 22.31 -13.31
C ILE A 137 -3.88 22.59 -13.74
N ALA A 138 -4.04 23.45 -14.76
CA ALA A 138 -5.37 23.90 -15.22
C ALA A 138 -6.21 22.74 -15.79
N ASP A 139 -5.59 21.74 -16.40
CA ASP A 139 -6.24 20.51 -16.88
C ASP A 139 -5.31 19.32 -16.68
N PRO A 140 -5.48 18.56 -15.58
CA PRO A 140 -4.67 17.38 -15.27
C PRO A 140 -4.70 16.30 -16.35
N ARG A 141 -5.80 16.23 -17.13
CA ARG A 141 -5.99 15.22 -18.19
C ARG A 141 -5.03 15.43 -19.35
N THR A 142 -4.67 16.70 -19.65
CA THR A 142 -3.70 17.01 -20.71
C THR A 142 -2.30 16.48 -20.39
N LEU A 143 -2.00 16.26 -19.10
CA LEU A 143 -0.73 15.67 -18.63
C LEU A 143 -0.82 14.17 -18.43
N GLY A 144 -1.96 13.53 -18.74
CA GLY A 144 -2.17 12.12 -18.54
C GLY A 144 -2.18 11.70 -17.06
N VAL A 145 -2.61 12.59 -16.15
CA VAL A 145 -2.64 12.31 -14.70
C VAL A 145 -3.61 11.18 -14.39
N ASP A 146 -4.70 11.06 -15.15
CA ASP A 146 -5.63 9.92 -15.12
C ASP A 146 -4.93 8.58 -15.42
N PHE A 147 -3.95 8.59 -16.34
CA PHE A 147 -3.11 7.42 -16.61
C PHE A 147 -2.13 7.13 -15.47
N LEU A 148 -1.71 8.12 -14.70
CA LEU A 148 -0.78 7.93 -13.58
C LEU A 148 -1.35 6.98 -12.52
N LEU A 149 -2.65 7.05 -12.20
CA LEU A 149 -3.30 6.13 -11.27
C LEU A 149 -3.19 4.69 -11.77
N VAL A 150 -3.54 4.46 -13.02
CA VAL A 150 -3.47 3.12 -13.64
C VAL A 150 -2.03 2.62 -13.66
N ALA A 151 -1.08 3.45 -14.10
CA ALA A 151 0.34 3.12 -14.14
C ALA A 151 0.90 2.81 -12.74
N PHE A 152 0.53 3.62 -11.74
CA PHE A 152 0.92 3.41 -10.35
C PHE A 152 0.39 2.07 -9.82
N CYS A 153 -0.91 1.81 -9.94
CA CYS A 153 -1.52 0.56 -9.49
C CYS A 153 -0.91 -0.66 -10.21
N PHE A 154 -0.64 -0.53 -11.51
CA PHE A 154 -0.03 -1.59 -12.30
C PHE A 154 1.42 -1.87 -11.89
N ALA A 155 2.23 -0.83 -11.67
CA ALA A 155 3.59 -0.98 -11.19
C ALA A 155 3.65 -1.61 -9.79
N MET A 156 2.74 -1.19 -8.88
CA MET A 156 2.61 -1.81 -7.55
C MET A 156 2.16 -3.27 -7.64
N ALA A 157 1.25 -3.60 -8.57
CA ALA A 157 0.83 -4.97 -8.79
C ALA A 157 2.00 -5.85 -9.29
N ILE A 158 2.80 -5.35 -10.25
CA ILE A 158 4.00 -6.07 -10.74
C ILE A 158 4.99 -6.34 -9.61
N ASP A 159 5.23 -5.37 -8.73
CA ASP A 159 6.18 -5.50 -7.62
C ASP A 159 5.73 -6.57 -6.59
N LEU A 160 4.44 -6.82 -6.49
CA LEU A 160 3.86 -7.87 -5.64
C LEU A 160 4.03 -9.27 -6.23
N PHE A 161 4.21 -9.41 -7.55
CA PHE A 161 4.42 -10.70 -8.19
C PHE A 161 5.86 -11.19 -7.96
N LYS A 162 6.03 -12.21 -7.12
CA LYS A 162 7.33 -12.81 -6.82
C LYS A 162 7.49 -14.20 -7.41
N SER A 163 6.40 -14.87 -7.74
CA SER A 163 6.43 -16.23 -8.25
C SER A 163 5.24 -16.53 -9.19
N ARG A 164 5.34 -17.64 -9.92
CA ARG A 164 4.22 -18.13 -10.76
C ARG A 164 3.01 -18.55 -9.94
N THR A 165 3.19 -18.81 -8.65
CA THR A 165 2.07 -19.16 -7.75
C THR A 165 1.15 -17.97 -7.48
N ASP A 166 1.63 -16.74 -7.65
CA ASP A 166 0.88 -15.51 -7.42
C ASP A 166 -0.11 -15.18 -8.56
N VAL A 167 0.07 -15.83 -9.72
CA VAL A 167 -0.78 -15.59 -10.90
C VAL A 167 -2.23 -15.99 -10.66
N ALA A 168 -2.48 -17.13 -10.01
CA ALA A 168 -3.86 -17.60 -9.81
C ALA A 168 -4.64 -16.77 -8.78
N PRO A 169 -4.07 -16.38 -7.62
CA PRO A 169 -4.70 -15.41 -6.72
C PRO A 169 -5.02 -14.07 -7.40
N ALA A 170 -4.08 -13.55 -8.19
CA ALA A 170 -4.27 -12.32 -8.92
C ALA A 170 -5.38 -12.45 -10.00
N ALA A 171 -5.37 -13.54 -10.76
CA ALA A 171 -6.41 -13.81 -11.75
C ALA A 171 -7.80 -13.92 -11.09
N ALA A 172 -7.90 -14.60 -9.95
CA ALA A 172 -9.16 -14.71 -9.20
C ALA A 172 -9.65 -13.32 -8.75
N ALA A 173 -8.76 -12.47 -8.22
CA ALA A 173 -9.10 -11.11 -7.83
C ALA A 173 -9.60 -10.28 -9.04
N VAL A 174 -8.90 -10.35 -10.18
CA VAL A 174 -9.27 -9.61 -11.40
C VAL A 174 -10.63 -10.09 -11.94
N VAL A 175 -10.88 -11.40 -11.99
CA VAL A 175 -12.16 -11.96 -12.46
C VAL A 175 -13.29 -11.51 -11.54
N VAL A 176 -13.14 -11.61 -10.23
CA VAL A 176 -14.16 -11.18 -9.27
C VAL A 176 -14.40 -9.68 -9.36
N ALA A 177 -13.34 -8.86 -9.48
CA ALA A 177 -13.46 -7.43 -9.69
C ALA A 177 -14.27 -7.10 -10.95
N GLY A 178 -13.92 -7.71 -12.09
CA GLY A 178 -14.59 -7.45 -13.36
C GLY A 178 -16.04 -7.93 -13.42
N LEU A 179 -16.37 -9.01 -12.71
CA LEU A 179 -17.76 -9.50 -12.60
C LEU A 179 -18.61 -8.58 -11.70
N LEU A 180 -18.08 -8.21 -10.54
CA LEU A 180 -18.81 -7.38 -9.59
C LEU A 180 -18.97 -5.94 -10.06
N ASP A 181 -18.00 -5.40 -10.78
CA ASP A 181 -18.09 -4.05 -11.35
C ASP A 181 -19.30 -3.91 -12.29
N ARG A 182 -19.64 -4.99 -12.99
CA ARG A 182 -20.83 -5.04 -13.87
C ARG A 182 -22.15 -5.28 -13.13
N LEU A 183 -22.12 -5.98 -11.99
CA LEU A 183 -23.33 -6.41 -11.27
C LEU A 183 -23.70 -5.46 -10.12
N ALA A 184 -22.71 -4.88 -9.46
CA ALA A 184 -22.89 -4.00 -8.30
C ALA A 184 -21.72 -3.02 -8.22
N PRO A 185 -21.69 -1.96 -9.07
CA PRO A 185 -20.63 -0.97 -9.03
C PRO A 185 -20.61 -0.28 -7.66
N SER A 186 -19.64 -0.63 -6.84
CA SER A 186 -19.50 -0.08 -5.50
C SER A 186 -18.07 -0.28 -5.01
N GLY A 187 -17.62 0.50 -4.04
CA GLY A 187 -16.33 0.31 -3.39
C GLY A 187 -16.11 -1.05 -2.74
N TRP A 188 -17.13 -1.88 -2.61
CA TRP A 188 -17.06 -3.25 -2.13
C TRP A 188 -16.43 -4.21 -3.15
N THR A 189 -16.38 -3.84 -4.43
CA THR A 189 -15.68 -4.61 -5.48
C THR A 189 -14.23 -4.89 -5.12
N LEU A 190 -13.50 -3.89 -4.62
CA LEU A 190 -12.10 -4.04 -4.19
C LEU A 190 -11.97 -4.99 -2.99
N VAL A 191 -12.88 -4.89 -2.04
CA VAL A 191 -12.90 -5.76 -0.84
C VAL A 191 -13.15 -7.21 -1.26
N ALA A 192 -14.16 -7.46 -2.09
CA ALA A 192 -14.50 -8.79 -2.57
C ALA A 192 -13.37 -9.40 -3.43
N ALA A 193 -12.76 -8.61 -4.30
CA ALA A 193 -11.60 -9.04 -5.08
C ALA A 193 -10.41 -9.41 -4.20
N GLY A 194 -10.14 -8.62 -3.15
CA GLY A 194 -9.09 -8.92 -2.18
C GLY A 194 -9.33 -10.23 -1.43
N PHE A 195 -10.58 -10.48 -0.99
CA PHE A 195 -10.95 -11.75 -0.38
C PHE A 195 -10.82 -12.93 -1.34
N ALA A 196 -11.25 -12.80 -2.59
CA ALA A 196 -11.14 -13.85 -3.59
C ALA A 196 -9.68 -14.23 -3.88
N GLY A 197 -8.81 -13.22 -4.03
CA GLY A 197 -7.37 -13.42 -4.17
C GLY A 197 -6.75 -14.10 -2.95
N GLY A 198 -7.02 -13.59 -1.76
CA GLY A 198 -6.52 -14.14 -0.50
C GLY A 198 -6.98 -15.59 -0.25
N PHE A 199 -8.26 -15.88 -0.49
CA PHE A 199 -8.81 -17.23 -0.36
C PHE A 199 -8.18 -18.21 -1.37
N THR A 200 -7.98 -17.77 -2.62
CA THR A 200 -7.30 -18.58 -3.64
C THR A 200 -5.84 -18.85 -3.27
N ALA A 201 -5.15 -17.86 -2.68
CA ALA A 201 -3.79 -18.02 -2.19
C ALA A 201 -3.75 -19.04 -1.03
N TRP A 202 -4.69 -18.95 -0.10
CA TRP A 202 -4.80 -19.88 1.04
C TRP A 202 -5.03 -21.31 0.59
N LEU A 203 -5.99 -21.56 -0.33
CA LEU A 203 -6.25 -22.89 -0.85
C LEU A 203 -5.04 -23.53 -1.53
N ARG A 204 -4.22 -22.71 -2.21
CA ARG A 204 -3.01 -23.19 -2.90
C ARG A 204 -1.79 -23.34 -2.00
N TYR A 205 -1.83 -22.77 -0.81
CA TYR A 205 -0.71 -22.86 0.14
C TYR A 205 -0.48 -24.30 0.63
N ASP A 206 -1.55 -25.03 0.86
CA ASP A 206 -1.48 -26.45 1.27
C ASP A 206 -0.99 -27.36 0.13
N ASP A 207 -1.38 -27.08 -1.13
CA ASP A 207 -0.89 -27.81 -2.30
C ASP A 207 0.62 -27.64 -2.53
N ALA A 208 1.17 -26.48 -2.21
CA ALA A 208 2.60 -26.20 -2.33
C ALA A 208 3.43 -26.93 -1.27
N LYS A 209 2.92 -27.09 -0.05
CA LYS A 209 3.59 -27.88 1.02
C LYS A 209 3.52 -29.39 0.77
N GLY A 210 2.40 -29.89 0.24
CA GLY A 210 2.24 -31.30 -0.13
C GLY A 210 3.12 -31.79 -1.30
N LYS A 211 3.66 -30.85 -2.11
CA LYS A 211 4.59 -31.16 -3.22
C LYS A 211 6.06 -31.02 -2.85
N ALA A 212 6.38 -30.45 -1.66
CA ALA A 212 7.73 -30.26 -1.14
C ALA A 212 8.11 -31.32 -0.07
N ALA A 213 7.19 -32.19 0.32
CA ALA A 213 7.37 -33.39 1.15
C ALA A 213 7.38 -34.66 0.30
#